data_339a778f5ff9796172d625f00c73158f
#
_entry.id   339a778f5ff9796172d625f00c73158f
#
_cell.length_a   1.000
_cell.length_b   1.000
_cell.length_c   1.000
_cell.angle_alpha   90.00
_cell.angle_beta   90.00
_cell.angle_gamma   90.00
#
_symmetry.space_group_name_H-M   'P 1'
#
loop_
_entity.id
_entity.type
_entity.pdbx_description
1 polymer ?
#
loop_
_entity_poly.entity_id
_entity_poly.type
_entity_poly.pdbx_seq_one_letter_code
_entity_poly.pdbx_strand_id
1 'polypeptide(L)'
;MTRLSNFVIKICKITGFLCFSTPVFASNVCDKFYRKADVSSVINYGNVIYKSVPKSEIVAFQKLNNPEKTLGVTVANIQIKYDFDFDRYKVRDGVCVNLSKMNFFVGYPVLNVLIDEKYEKGSCEYDAIKQHEKEHIAIYQRELKYYGNLLIEELRNAVSDISPMFFLKNISQAKVKAKIDDIITKNPNILLIKQKLEKSVVDGNRAFDSEEEYLRVNSQCKNW
;
A
#
# COMPACT_ATOMS: atom_id res chain seq x y z
N MET A 1 9.66 -25.89 9.08
CA MET A 1 9.73 -26.83 10.21
C MET A 1 9.02 -26.20 11.38
N THR A 2 7.76 -26.55 11.54
CA THR A 2 6.84 -26.04 12.57
C THR A 2 6.96 -26.90 13.81
N ARG A 3 7.42 -26.32 14.91
CA ARG A 3 7.37 -26.97 16.23
C ARG A 3 5.95 -26.87 16.78
N LEU A 4 5.23 -27.97 16.73
CA LEU A 4 4.05 -28.21 17.53
C LEU A 4 4.45 -28.38 18.99
N SER A 5 3.95 -27.53 19.85
CA SER A 5 4.05 -27.64 21.29
C SER A 5 3.16 -28.79 21.78
N ASN A 6 3.76 -29.90 22.22
CA ASN A 6 3.06 -31.01 22.81
C ASN A 6 2.52 -30.63 24.19
N PHE A 7 1.20 -30.48 24.31
CA PHE A 7 0.53 -30.43 25.60
C PHE A 7 0.32 -31.86 26.13
N VAL A 8 0.97 -32.16 27.21
CA VAL A 8 0.89 -33.44 27.91
C VAL A 8 -0.50 -33.60 28.52
N ILE A 9 -1.25 -34.58 28.02
CA ILE A 9 -2.52 -35.01 28.63
C ILE A 9 -2.17 -35.94 29.81
N LYS A 10 -2.33 -35.49 31.05
CA LYS A 10 -2.37 -36.37 32.22
C LYS A 10 -3.73 -37.07 32.26
N ILE A 11 -3.73 -38.36 31.92
CA ILE A 11 -4.87 -39.24 32.08
C ILE A 11 -5.01 -39.60 33.55
N CYS A 12 -6.00 -39.09 34.24
CA CYS A 12 -6.39 -39.53 35.58
C CYS A 12 -7.34 -40.72 35.41
N LYS A 13 -6.86 -41.96 35.61
CA LYS A 13 -7.67 -43.16 35.74
C LYS A 13 -8.07 -43.29 37.20
N ILE A 14 -9.25 -42.88 37.57
CA ILE A 14 -10.05 -43.46 38.68
C ILE A 14 -11.51 -43.05 38.46
N THR A 15 -12.35 -44.09 38.31
CA THR A 15 -13.83 -44.08 38.37
C THR A 15 -14.60 -43.12 37.45
N GLY A 16 -15.02 -43.64 36.29
CA GLY A 16 -16.35 -43.48 35.67
C GLY A 16 -16.93 -42.09 35.40
N PHE A 17 -16.20 -40.98 35.60
CA PHE A 17 -16.65 -39.64 35.23
C PHE A 17 -15.72 -39.05 34.14
N LEU A 18 -16.25 -39.01 32.91
CA LEU A 18 -15.63 -38.25 31.82
C LEU A 18 -15.70 -36.75 32.17
N CYS A 19 -14.64 -36.24 32.84
CA CYS A 19 -14.43 -34.82 32.90
C CYS A 19 -14.07 -34.32 31.49
N PHE A 20 -15.06 -33.89 30.73
CA PHE A 20 -14.82 -33.02 29.58
C PHE A 20 -14.29 -31.66 30.13
N SER A 21 -12.96 -31.57 30.22
CA SER A 21 -12.33 -30.26 30.38
C SER A 21 -12.59 -29.49 29.09
N THR A 22 -13.68 -28.70 29.05
CA THR A 22 -13.81 -27.66 28.04
C THR A 22 -12.55 -26.83 28.11
N PRO A 23 -11.90 -26.55 26.95
CA PRO A 23 -10.79 -25.61 26.96
C PRO A 23 -11.34 -24.28 27.48
N VAL A 24 -10.94 -23.92 28.68
CA VAL A 24 -11.12 -22.54 29.15
C VAL A 24 -10.24 -21.70 28.26
N PHE A 25 -10.82 -21.08 27.23
CA PHE A 25 -10.15 -20.02 26.50
C PHE A 25 -9.85 -18.94 27.54
N ALA A 26 -8.58 -18.85 27.96
CA ALA A 26 -8.14 -17.77 28.81
C ALA A 26 -8.41 -16.49 28.02
N SER A 27 -9.47 -15.75 28.42
CA SER A 27 -9.75 -14.44 27.85
C SER A 27 -8.47 -13.61 28.00
N ASN A 28 -8.05 -12.95 26.93
CA ASN A 28 -6.90 -12.07 26.99
C ASN A 28 -7.18 -11.01 28.05
N VAL A 29 -6.26 -10.80 28.98
CA VAL A 29 -6.42 -9.81 30.08
C VAL A 29 -6.78 -8.42 29.55
N CYS A 30 -6.51 -8.17 28.28
CA CYS A 30 -6.77 -6.90 27.61
C CYS A 30 -8.16 -6.77 26.97
N ASP A 31 -8.90 -7.87 26.76
CA ASP A 31 -10.16 -7.85 26.00
C ASP A 31 -11.21 -6.89 26.58
N LYS A 32 -11.23 -6.72 27.91
CA LYS A 32 -12.12 -5.77 28.58
C LYS A 32 -11.88 -4.30 28.23
N PHE A 33 -10.72 -3.98 27.64
CA PHE A 33 -10.37 -2.62 27.24
C PHE A 33 -10.63 -2.38 25.76
N TYR A 34 -11.17 -3.38 25.04
CA TYR A 34 -11.49 -3.21 23.64
C TYR A 34 -12.43 -2.03 23.41
N ARG A 35 -12.03 -1.17 22.53
CA ARG A 35 -12.86 -0.12 21.91
C ARG A 35 -12.53 -0.10 20.43
N LYS A 36 -13.55 0.00 19.60
CA LYS A 36 -13.36 0.11 18.16
C LYS A 36 -12.61 1.40 17.84
N ALA A 37 -11.56 1.29 17.03
CA ALA A 37 -10.82 2.46 16.58
C ALA A 37 -11.66 3.33 15.63
N ASP A 38 -11.49 4.65 15.74
CA ASP A 38 -11.95 5.60 14.72
C ASP A 38 -10.99 5.56 13.51
N VAL A 39 -11.51 5.15 12.35
CA VAL A 39 -10.69 4.96 11.15
C VAL A 39 -11.10 5.92 10.05
N SER A 40 -10.21 6.85 9.71
CA SER A 40 -10.34 7.74 8.56
C SER A 40 -9.34 7.40 7.46
N SER A 41 -9.58 7.91 6.26
CA SER A 41 -8.71 7.64 5.11
C SER A 41 -8.83 8.71 4.03
N VAL A 42 -7.70 8.94 3.33
CA VAL A 42 -7.59 9.86 2.20
C VAL A 42 -6.90 9.17 1.03
N ILE A 43 -7.45 9.33 -0.19
CA ILE A 43 -6.76 8.94 -1.43
C ILE A 43 -6.00 10.15 -1.95
N ASN A 44 -4.70 9.98 -2.18
CA ASN A 44 -3.83 11.00 -2.75
C ASN A 44 -3.50 10.67 -4.21
N TYR A 45 -4.04 11.45 -5.14
CA TYR A 45 -3.82 11.26 -6.58
C TYR A 45 -2.48 11.78 -7.09
N GLY A 46 -1.65 12.37 -6.22
CA GLY A 46 -0.30 12.83 -6.52
C GLY A 46 -0.21 14.25 -7.10
N ASN A 47 0.85 14.93 -6.72
CA ASN A 47 1.27 16.15 -7.38
C ASN A 47 2.07 15.81 -8.64
N VAL A 48 1.72 16.41 -9.77
CA VAL A 48 2.44 16.18 -11.04
C VAL A 48 3.64 17.13 -11.13
N ILE A 49 4.83 16.56 -11.35
CA ILE A 49 6.08 17.31 -11.51
C ILE A 49 6.70 16.98 -12.85
N TYR A 50 6.83 17.97 -13.73
CA TYR A 50 7.50 17.86 -15.03
C TYR A 50 8.98 18.21 -14.91
N LYS A 51 9.87 17.34 -15.44
CA LYS A 51 11.31 17.54 -15.43
C LYS A 51 11.86 17.28 -16.85
N SER A 52 12.76 18.16 -17.31
CA SER A 52 13.61 17.85 -18.46
C SER A 52 14.85 17.15 -17.95
N VAL A 53 15.18 15.98 -18.50
CA VAL A 53 16.27 15.11 -18.05
C VAL A 53 17.01 14.50 -19.25
N PRO A 54 18.28 14.08 -19.09
CA PRO A 54 18.97 13.34 -20.12
C PRO A 54 18.25 12.05 -20.50
N LYS A 55 18.31 11.69 -21.79
CA LYS A 55 17.71 10.45 -22.31
C LYS A 55 18.10 9.20 -21.50
N SER A 56 19.34 9.14 -21.00
CA SER A 56 19.85 8.03 -20.18
C SER A 56 19.08 7.86 -18.89
N GLU A 57 18.57 8.95 -18.30
CA GLU A 57 17.76 8.90 -17.09
C GLU A 57 16.37 8.30 -17.39
N ILE A 58 15.75 8.70 -18.51
CA ILE A 58 14.47 8.14 -18.96
C ILE A 58 14.58 6.62 -19.14
N VAL A 59 15.64 6.17 -19.85
CA VAL A 59 15.88 4.75 -20.12
C VAL A 59 16.12 3.95 -18.85
N ALA A 60 16.77 4.53 -17.84
CA ALA A 60 17.03 3.86 -16.56
C ALA A 60 15.77 3.54 -15.77
N PHE A 61 14.69 4.33 -15.91
CA PHE A 61 13.40 4.07 -15.24
C PHE A 61 12.56 2.99 -15.92
N GLN A 62 12.86 2.66 -17.13
CA GLN A 62 12.07 1.71 -17.89
C GLN A 62 12.88 0.44 -18.17
N LYS A 63 12.36 -0.71 -17.74
CA LYS A 63 12.68 -2.02 -18.34
C LYS A 63 11.97 -2.09 -19.71
N LEU A 64 12.40 -1.25 -20.65
CA LEU A 64 11.69 -1.01 -21.89
C LEU A 64 12.00 -2.05 -22.96
N ASN A 65 10.93 -2.39 -23.69
CA ASN A 65 11.04 -3.14 -24.95
C ASN A 65 11.64 -2.28 -26.10
N ASN A 66 11.65 -0.93 -25.98
CA ASN A 66 12.12 -0.02 -27.02
C ASN A 66 12.67 1.31 -26.42
N PRO A 67 13.83 1.31 -25.78
CA PRO A 67 14.39 2.49 -25.13
C PRO A 67 14.65 3.67 -26.08
N GLU A 68 14.93 3.37 -27.37
CA GLU A 68 15.24 4.42 -28.36
C GLU A 68 14.03 5.28 -28.73
N LYS A 69 12.82 4.70 -28.73
CA LYS A 69 11.58 5.39 -29.11
C LYS A 69 10.94 6.17 -27.97
N THR A 70 11.34 5.96 -26.72
CA THR A 70 10.72 6.63 -25.57
C THR A 70 11.28 8.04 -25.41
N LEU A 71 10.42 9.04 -25.53
CA LEU A 71 10.76 10.47 -25.48
C LEU A 71 10.39 11.10 -24.12
N GLY A 72 9.52 10.47 -23.39
CA GLY A 72 9.10 10.82 -22.03
C GLY A 72 8.75 9.57 -21.23
N VAL A 73 8.56 9.73 -19.94
CA VAL A 73 8.06 8.69 -19.04
C VAL A 73 7.37 9.27 -17.81
N THR A 74 6.22 8.72 -17.47
CA THR A 74 5.54 9.01 -16.19
C THR A 74 5.86 7.93 -15.17
N VAL A 75 6.43 8.34 -14.02
CA VAL A 75 6.85 7.44 -12.93
C VAL A 75 6.12 7.79 -11.65
N ALA A 76 5.51 6.79 -11.02
CA ALA A 76 4.86 6.92 -9.72
C ALA A 76 4.98 5.62 -8.91
N ASN A 77 5.04 5.78 -7.58
CA ASN A 77 5.05 4.67 -6.64
C ASN A 77 3.87 4.79 -5.68
N ILE A 78 3.04 3.76 -5.61
CA ILE A 78 1.95 3.68 -4.64
C ILE A 78 2.52 3.57 -3.22
N GLN A 79 1.98 4.38 -2.31
CA GLN A 79 2.33 4.38 -0.90
C GLN A 79 1.08 4.20 -0.04
N ILE A 80 1.23 3.41 1.01
CA ILE A 80 0.29 3.33 2.12
C ILE A 80 1.02 3.90 3.33
N LYS A 81 0.54 5.04 3.83
CA LYS A 81 1.04 5.67 5.06
C LYS A 81 -0.10 5.74 6.05
N TYR A 82 0.22 5.82 7.33
CA TYR A 82 -0.78 5.99 8.37
C TYR A 82 -0.22 6.69 9.60
N ASP A 83 -1.11 7.41 10.28
CA ASP A 83 -0.93 7.90 11.63
C ASP A 83 -1.90 7.19 12.56
N PHE A 84 -1.56 7.06 13.84
CA PHE A 84 -2.41 6.39 14.81
C PHE A 84 -2.24 6.93 16.21
N ASP A 85 -3.34 6.86 17.00
CA ASP A 85 -3.37 7.08 18.42
C ASP A 85 -3.81 5.79 19.15
N PHE A 86 -3.41 5.66 20.41
CA PHE A 86 -3.77 4.52 21.23
C PHE A 86 -3.92 4.88 22.71
N ASP A 87 -4.82 4.17 23.38
CA ASP A 87 -5.02 4.24 24.81
C ASP A 87 -4.19 3.19 25.53
N ARG A 88 -3.75 3.51 26.76
CA ARG A 88 -2.94 2.64 27.59
C ARG A 88 -3.65 2.33 28.89
N TYR A 89 -3.72 1.05 29.24
CA TYR A 89 -4.34 0.58 30.46
C TYR A 89 -3.34 -0.24 31.25
N LYS A 90 -2.96 0.21 32.44
CA LYS A 90 -2.08 -0.57 33.34
C LYS A 90 -2.84 -1.79 33.84
N VAL A 91 -2.19 -2.94 33.79
CA VAL A 91 -2.64 -4.21 34.38
C VAL A 91 -1.53 -4.77 35.27
N ARG A 92 -1.83 -5.82 36.05
CA ARG A 92 -0.90 -6.34 37.05
C ARG A 92 0.50 -6.60 36.50
N ASP A 93 0.60 -7.23 35.34
CA ASP A 93 1.88 -7.74 34.80
C ASP A 93 2.35 -6.96 33.55
N GLY A 94 1.69 -5.82 33.19
CA GLY A 94 2.05 -5.08 31.99
C GLY A 94 1.13 -3.93 31.67
N VAL A 95 0.99 -3.68 30.36
CA VAL A 95 0.16 -2.62 29.79
C VAL A 95 -0.66 -3.18 28.64
N CYS A 96 -1.96 -2.99 28.68
CA CYS A 96 -2.83 -3.18 27.53
C CYS A 96 -2.88 -1.91 26.70
N VAL A 97 -2.79 -2.06 25.38
CA VAL A 97 -2.88 -0.97 24.43
C VAL A 97 -4.05 -1.22 23.51
N ASN A 98 -4.98 -0.29 23.46
CA ASN A 98 -6.09 -0.30 22.51
C ASN A 98 -5.88 0.78 21.47
N LEU A 99 -5.96 0.42 20.18
CA LEU A 99 -5.95 1.40 19.11
C LEU A 99 -7.20 2.27 19.19
N SER A 100 -7.06 3.59 19.30
CA SER A 100 -8.18 4.52 19.41
C SER A 100 -8.46 5.27 18.12
N LYS A 101 -7.42 5.58 17.34
CA LYS A 101 -7.55 6.28 16.05
C LYS A 101 -6.57 5.75 15.03
N MET A 102 -7.00 5.73 13.75
CA MET A 102 -6.17 5.42 12.60
C MET A 102 -6.54 6.31 11.42
N ASN A 103 -5.54 6.96 10.82
CA ASN A 103 -5.73 7.75 9.59
C ASN A 103 -4.87 7.17 8.49
N PHE A 104 -5.46 6.67 7.41
CA PHE A 104 -4.76 6.14 6.26
C PHE A 104 -4.62 7.16 5.14
N PHE A 105 -3.43 7.18 4.54
CA PHE A 105 -3.11 7.90 3.31
C PHE A 105 -2.69 6.87 2.27
N VAL A 106 -3.50 6.70 1.21
CA VAL A 106 -3.27 5.73 0.14
C VAL A 106 -3.12 6.47 -1.17
N GLY A 107 -2.05 6.25 -1.91
CA GLY A 107 -1.93 6.83 -3.24
C GLY A 107 -0.51 7.16 -3.65
N TYR A 108 -0.40 8.09 -4.60
CA TYR A 108 0.86 8.57 -5.14
C TYR A 108 1.23 9.91 -4.50
N PRO A 109 2.35 10.03 -3.74
CA PRO A 109 2.78 11.34 -3.24
C PRO A 109 3.12 12.29 -4.37
N VAL A 110 3.79 11.76 -5.41
CA VAL A 110 4.25 12.51 -6.58
C VAL A 110 4.13 11.61 -7.82
N LEU A 111 3.72 12.22 -8.93
CA LEU A 111 3.79 11.70 -10.30
C LEU A 111 4.90 12.48 -11.01
N ASN A 112 6.05 11.88 -11.25
CA ASN A 112 7.13 12.50 -11.99
C ASN A 112 6.95 12.23 -13.47
N VAL A 113 6.92 13.27 -14.28
CA VAL A 113 6.94 13.22 -15.73
C VAL A 113 8.32 13.68 -16.18
N LEU A 114 9.10 12.75 -16.71
CA LEU A 114 10.43 12.98 -17.25
C LEU A 114 10.32 13.13 -18.76
N ILE A 115 10.84 14.21 -19.32
CA ILE A 115 10.85 14.48 -20.76
C ILE A 115 12.31 14.68 -21.17
N ASP A 116 12.70 14.11 -22.32
CA ASP A 116 14.05 14.23 -22.85
C ASP A 116 14.43 15.72 -23.03
N GLU A 117 15.54 16.14 -22.42
CA GLU A 117 16.04 17.53 -22.44
C GLU A 117 16.42 18.02 -23.84
N LYS A 118 16.56 17.09 -24.82
CA LYS A 118 16.70 17.42 -26.22
C LYS A 118 15.59 18.35 -26.73
N TYR A 119 14.38 18.23 -26.13
CA TYR A 119 13.20 19.00 -26.52
C TYR A 119 13.02 20.19 -25.56
N GLU A 120 13.20 21.40 -26.10
CA GLU A 120 13.08 22.62 -25.34
C GLU A 120 11.64 22.87 -24.89
N LYS A 121 11.44 23.34 -23.65
CA LYS A 121 10.11 23.65 -23.12
C LYS A 121 9.44 24.71 -24.01
N GLY A 122 8.19 24.41 -24.43
CA GLY A 122 7.41 25.25 -25.33
C GLY A 122 7.64 24.95 -26.80
N SER A 123 8.53 24.02 -27.15
CA SER A 123 8.59 23.48 -28.52
C SER A 123 7.38 22.61 -28.81
N CYS A 124 7.05 22.43 -30.09
CA CYS A 124 5.98 21.54 -30.53
C CYS A 124 6.19 20.13 -29.99
N GLU A 125 7.42 19.61 -30.08
CA GLU A 125 7.80 18.27 -29.67
C GLU A 125 7.66 18.08 -28.16
N TYR A 126 8.12 19.06 -27.35
CA TYR A 126 7.96 19.03 -25.90
C TYR A 126 6.48 18.97 -25.51
N ASP A 127 5.64 19.80 -26.13
CA ASP A 127 4.22 19.86 -25.81
C ASP A 127 3.46 18.61 -26.26
N ALA A 128 3.87 18.01 -27.39
CA ALA A 128 3.33 16.73 -27.87
C ALA A 128 3.66 15.59 -26.91
N ILE A 129 4.92 15.47 -26.45
CA ILE A 129 5.34 14.49 -25.44
C ILE A 129 4.58 14.72 -24.13
N LYS A 130 4.54 15.96 -23.66
CA LYS A 130 3.82 16.33 -22.43
C LYS A 130 2.33 15.96 -22.50
N GLN A 131 1.69 16.11 -23.65
CA GLN A 131 0.29 15.72 -23.82
C GLN A 131 0.13 14.20 -23.78
N HIS A 132 1.06 13.44 -24.39
CA HIS A 132 1.09 11.99 -24.29
C HIS A 132 1.26 11.52 -22.83
N GLU A 133 2.18 12.09 -22.08
CA GLU A 133 2.41 11.76 -20.67
C GLU A 133 1.22 12.09 -19.75
N LYS A 134 0.36 13.05 -20.12
CA LYS A 134 -0.87 13.31 -19.38
C LYS A 134 -1.86 12.14 -19.42
N GLU A 135 -1.88 11.39 -20.50
CA GLU A 135 -2.72 10.19 -20.57
C GLU A 135 -2.21 9.10 -19.64
N HIS A 136 -0.89 8.93 -19.51
CA HIS A 136 -0.31 8.06 -18.49
C HIS A 136 -0.70 8.50 -17.07
N ILE A 137 -0.66 9.79 -16.76
CA ILE A 137 -1.15 10.33 -15.47
C ILE A 137 -2.62 9.95 -15.26
N ALA A 138 -3.45 10.10 -16.28
CA ALA A 138 -4.88 9.75 -16.19
C ALA A 138 -5.08 8.25 -15.93
N ILE A 139 -4.26 7.38 -16.52
CA ILE A 139 -4.25 5.93 -16.24
C ILE A 139 -3.93 5.68 -14.76
N TYR A 140 -2.82 6.23 -14.23
CA TYR A 140 -2.46 6.10 -12.82
C TYR A 140 -3.59 6.52 -11.89
N GLN A 141 -4.21 7.67 -12.15
CA GLN A 141 -5.27 8.23 -11.32
C GLN A 141 -6.57 7.43 -11.40
N ARG A 142 -6.93 6.93 -12.59
CA ARG A 142 -8.11 6.08 -12.80
C ARG A 142 -7.99 4.76 -12.07
N GLU A 143 -6.85 4.08 -12.21
CA GLU A 143 -6.62 2.80 -11.54
C GLU A 143 -6.55 2.98 -10.02
N LEU A 144 -5.92 4.07 -9.55
CA LEU A 144 -5.92 4.40 -8.12
C LEU A 144 -7.33 4.68 -7.59
N LYS A 145 -8.19 5.34 -8.36
CA LYS A 145 -9.58 5.59 -7.95
C LYS A 145 -10.32 4.30 -7.65
N TYR A 146 -10.12 3.27 -8.46
CA TYR A 146 -10.77 1.98 -8.28
C TYR A 146 -10.11 1.16 -7.16
N TYR A 147 -8.83 0.83 -7.32
CA TYR A 147 -8.12 -0.03 -6.37
C TYR A 147 -7.80 0.65 -5.04
N GLY A 148 -7.66 1.96 -5.02
CA GLY A 148 -7.44 2.73 -3.80
C GLY A 148 -8.62 2.64 -2.83
N ASN A 149 -9.86 2.65 -3.35
CA ASN A 149 -11.05 2.43 -2.52
C ASN A 149 -11.07 1.01 -1.93
N LEU A 150 -10.73 -0.01 -2.73
CA LEU A 150 -10.62 -1.40 -2.24
C LEU A 150 -9.52 -1.55 -1.19
N LEU A 151 -8.37 -0.89 -1.38
CA LEU A 151 -7.30 -0.86 -0.38
C LEU A 151 -7.75 -0.22 0.93
N ILE A 152 -8.46 0.89 0.87
CA ILE A 152 -8.99 1.58 2.05
C ILE A 152 -9.98 0.69 2.81
N GLU A 153 -10.88 0.03 2.10
CA GLU A 153 -11.83 -0.90 2.70
C GLU A 153 -11.11 -2.04 3.44
N GLU A 154 -10.15 -2.67 2.77
CA GLU A 154 -9.39 -3.76 3.37
C GLU A 154 -8.49 -3.31 4.54
N LEU A 155 -7.87 -2.12 4.44
CA LEU A 155 -7.12 -1.52 5.54
C LEU A 155 -8.01 -1.24 6.76
N ARG A 156 -9.23 -0.75 6.55
CA ARG A 156 -10.22 -0.56 7.62
C ARG A 156 -10.59 -1.88 8.27
N ASN A 157 -10.86 -2.91 7.47
CA ASN A 157 -11.18 -4.25 7.97
C ASN A 157 -10.02 -4.82 8.77
N ALA A 158 -8.78 -4.71 8.26
CA ALA A 158 -7.60 -5.22 8.92
C ALA A 158 -7.32 -4.60 10.30
N VAL A 159 -7.73 -3.35 10.53
CA VAL A 159 -7.44 -2.63 11.78
C VAL A 159 -8.65 -2.49 12.71
N SER A 160 -9.89 -2.57 12.20
CA SER A 160 -11.10 -2.40 13.01
C SER A 160 -11.30 -3.50 14.05
N ASP A 161 -10.77 -4.69 13.78
CA ASP A 161 -10.91 -5.87 14.64
C ASP A 161 -9.63 -6.20 15.42
N ILE A 162 -8.66 -5.25 15.45
CA ILE A 162 -7.46 -5.43 16.26
C ILE A 162 -7.85 -5.47 17.74
N SER A 163 -7.71 -6.66 18.35
CA SER A 163 -7.83 -6.81 19.80
C SER A 163 -6.76 -6.00 20.52
N PRO A 164 -7.04 -5.50 21.74
CA PRO A 164 -6.02 -4.79 22.50
C PRO A 164 -4.77 -5.62 22.69
N MET A 165 -3.61 -4.99 22.45
CA MET A 165 -2.30 -5.64 22.49
C MET A 165 -1.74 -5.62 23.91
N PHE A 166 -1.20 -6.75 24.39
CA PHE A 166 -0.52 -6.84 25.67
C PHE A 166 0.99 -6.67 25.53
N PHE A 167 1.58 -5.87 26.44
CA PHE A 167 3.01 -5.64 26.54
C PHE A 167 3.50 -5.76 27.99
N LEU A 168 4.57 -6.53 28.20
CA LEU A 168 5.12 -6.85 29.54
C LEU A 168 5.74 -5.65 30.27
N LYS A 169 6.22 -4.62 29.55
CA LYS A 169 6.95 -3.46 30.11
C LYS A 169 6.68 -2.21 29.28
N ASN A 170 7.41 -1.15 29.61
CA ASN A 170 7.31 0.15 28.93
C ASN A 170 7.10 0.03 27.42
N ILE A 171 6.00 0.62 26.98
CA ILE A 171 5.60 0.65 25.58
C ILE A 171 6.02 1.96 24.95
N SER A 172 6.62 1.86 23.78
CA SER A 172 6.88 3.00 22.89
C SER A 172 5.94 2.97 21.69
N GLN A 173 5.71 4.12 21.08
CA GLN A 173 4.95 4.22 19.84
C GLN A 173 5.53 3.33 18.73
N ALA A 174 6.87 3.22 18.66
CA ALA A 174 7.55 2.36 17.70
C ALA A 174 7.18 0.87 17.86
N LYS A 175 7.01 0.37 19.09
CA LYS A 175 6.58 -1.01 19.31
C LYS A 175 5.14 -1.28 18.89
N VAL A 176 4.24 -0.32 19.13
CA VAL A 176 2.86 -0.39 18.64
C VAL A 176 2.85 -0.34 17.12
N LYS A 177 3.58 0.60 16.54
CA LYS A 177 3.73 0.72 15.08
C LYS A 177 4.20 -0.59 14.45
N ALA A 178 5.23 -1.22 14.98
CA ALA A 178 5.74 -2.49 14.46
C ALA A 178 4.70 -3.61 14.43
N LYS A 179 3.78 -3.65 15.41
CA LYS A 179 2.65 -4.60 15.41
C LYS A 179 1.62 -4.28 14.34
N ILE A 180 1.31 -2.99 14.15
CA ILE A 180 0.39 -2.55 13.09
C ILE A 180 1.01 -2.80 11.71
N ASP A 181 2.31 -2.47 11.52
CA ASP A 181 3.04 -2.77 10.29
C ASP A 181 2.95 -4.26 9.94
N ASP A 182 3.14 -5.14 10.94
CA ASP A 182 3.07 -6.59 10.75
C ASP A 182 1.68 -7.05 10.26
N ILE A 183 0.61 -6.48 10.80
CA ILE A 183 -0.77 -6.77 10.39
C ILE A 183 -1.01 -6.30 8.95
N ILE A 184 -0.63 -5.07 8.61
CA ILE A 184 -0.86 -4.49 7.28
C ILE A 184 -0.01 -5.21 6.22
N THR A 185 1.28 -5.42 6.49
CA THR A 185 2.22 -5.98 5.51
C THR A 185 2.04 -7.47 5.28
N LYS A 186 1.44 -8.20 6.23
CA LYS A 186 1.14 -9.63 6.10
C LYS A 186 -0.28 -9.92 5.65
N ASN A 187 -1.14 -8.91 5.54
CA ASN A 187 -2.52 -9.12 5.08
C ASN A 187 -2.52 -9.50 3.60
N PRO A 188 -2.98 -10.72 3.24
CA PRO A 188 -2.91 -11.22 1.86
C PRO A 188 -3.80 -10.43 0.90
N ASN A 189 -4.94 -9.90 1.38
CA ASN A 189 -5.86 -9.13 0.56
C ASN A 189 -5.28 -7.76 0.22
N ILE A 190 -4.65 -7.08 1.19
CA ILE A 190 -3.94 -5.80 0.95
C ILE A 190 -2.85 -6.00 -0.10
N LEU A 191 -2.04 -7.05 0.04
CA LEU A 191 -0.99 -7.38 -0.93
C LEU A 191 -1.56 -7.67 -2.32
N LEU A 192 -2.63 -8.46 -2.38
CA LEU A 192 -3.28 -8.82 -3.65
C LEU A 192 -3.87 -7.59 -4.35
N ILE A 193 -4.56 -6.71 -3.62
CA ILE A 193 -5.16 -5.50 -4.20
C ILE A 193 -4.04 -4.57 -4.72
N LYS A 194 -2.96 -4.41 -3.94
CA LYS A 194 -1.80 -3.62 -4.38
C LYS A 194 -1.18 -4.17 -5.66
N GLN A 195 -0.97 -5.49 -5.75
CA GLN A 195 -0.46 -6.15 -6.96
C GLN A 195 -1.39 -5.96 -8.17
N LYS A 196 -2.71 -6.04 -7.95
CA LYS A 196 -3.70 -5.80 -9.01
C LYS A 196 -3.65 -4.35 -9.50
N LEU A 197 -3.51 -3.38 -8.60
CA LEU A 197 -3.35 -1.97 -8.96
C LEU A 197 -2.08 -1.78 -9.82
N GLU A 198 -0.93 -2.27 -9.35
CA GLU A 198 0.34 -2.15 -10.07
C GLU A 198 0.26 -2.81 -11.46
N LYS A 199 -0.33 -4.01 -11.54
CA LYS A 199 -0.54 -4.71 -12.81
C LYS A 199 -1.47 -3.95 -13.74
N SER A 200 -2.60 -3.42 -13.25
CA SER A 200 -3.58 -2.68 -14.05
C SER A 200 -2.98 -1.41 -14.64
N VAL A 201 -2.16 -0.69 -13.85
CA VAL A 201 -1.41 0.47 -14.34
C VAL A 201 -0.42 0.09 -15.44
N VAL A 202 0.35 -0.98 -15.23
CA VAL A 202 1.31 -1.46 -16.25
C VAL A 202 0.60 -1.88 -17.55
N ASP A 203 -0.49 -2.63 -17.42
CA ASP A 203 -1.25 -3.10 -18.59
C ASP A 203 -1.92 -1.92 -19.32
N GLY A 204 -2.47 -0.96 -18.58
CA GLY A 204 -3.08 0.26 -19.15
C GLY A 204 -2.07 1.14 -19.89
N ASN A 205 -0.89 1.36 -19.30
CA ASN A 205 0.19 2.11 -19.94
C ASN A 205 0.68 1.40 -21.19
N ARG A 206 0.90 0.08 -21.13
CA ARG A 206 1.32 -0.71 -22.31
C ARG A 206 0.29 -0.68 -23.44
N ALA A 207 -0.99 -0.74 -23.11
CA ALA A 207 -2.06 -0.69 -24.10
C ALA A 207 -2.14 0.69 -24.78
N PHE A 208 -1.85 1.76 -24.03
CA PHE A 208 -1.80 3.12 -24.56
C PHE A 208 -0.56 3.36 -25.42
N ASP A 209 0.61 2.86 -25.03
CA ASP A 209 1.88 2.93 -25.79
C ASP A 209 1.86 2.03 -27.03
N SER A 210 0.86 2.19 -27.87
CA SER A 210 0.72 1.47 -29.14
C SER A 210 1.53 2.14 -30.25
N GLU A 211 1.82 1.39 -31.31
CA GLU A 211 2.49 1.92 -32.49
C GLU A 211 1.67 3.06 -33.13
N GLU A 212 0.36 2.92 -33.14
CA GLU A 212 -0.57 3.94 -33.63
C GLU A 212 -0.43 5.24 -32.84
N GLU A 213 -0.35 5.17 -31.51
CA GLU A 213 -0.16 6.34 -30.66
C GLU A 213 1.19 7.01 -30.91
N TYR A 214 2.28 6.25 -31.08
CA TYR A 214 3.57 6.82 -31.46
C TYR A 214 3.52 7.53 -32.80
N LEU A 215 2.85 6.96 -33.80
CA LEU A 215 2.65 7.61 -35.10
C LEU A 215 1.82 8.90 -34.96
N ARG A 216 0.77 8.88 -34.14
CA ARG A 216 -0.05 10.05 -33.85
C ARG A 216 0.78 11.17 -33.21
N VAL A 217 1.59 10.88 -32.21
CA VAL A 217 2.47 11.85 -31.56
C VAL A 217 3.47 12.43 -32.57
N ASN A 218 4.15 11.57 -33.32
CA ASN A 218 5.15 11.98 -34.30
C ASN A 218 4.56 12.81 -35.44
N SER A 219 3.28 12.64 -35.77
CA SER A 219 2.63 13.43 -36.82
C SER A 219 2.33 14.87 -36.43
N GLN A 220 2.41 15.21 -35.14
CA GLN A 220 2.06 16.55 -34.65
C GLN A 220 3.13 17.61 -34.95
N CYS A 221 4.39 17.19 -35.06
CA CYS A 221 5.52 18.12 -35.26
C CYS A 221 6.36 17.71 -36.44
N LYS A 222 7.08 18.69 -37.03
CA LYS A 222 7.91 18.46 -38.22
C LYS A 222 9.36 18.06 -37.89
N ASN A 223 9.87 18.42 -36.72
CA ASN A 223 11.28 18.31 -36.36
C ASN A 223 11.46 17.41 -35.13
N TRP A 224 11.49 16.12 -35.35
CA TRP A 224 11.73 15.12 -34.29
C TRP A 224 13.19 14.72 -34.13
#